data_06113c16b0fa61d9bc90ba1fa7ae195f
#
_entry.id   06113c16b0fa61d9bc90ba1fa7ae195f
#
_cell.length_a   1.000
_cell.length_b   1.000
_cell.length_c   1.000
_cell.angle_alpha   90.00
_cell.angle_beta   90.00
_cell.angle_gamma   90.00
#
_symmetry.space_group_name_H-M   'P 1'
#
loop_
_entity.id
_entity.type
_entity.pdbx_description
1 polymer ?
#
loop_
_entity_poly.entity_id
_entity_poly.type
_entity_poly.pdbx_seq_one_letter_code
_entity_poly.pdbx_strand_id
1 'polypeptide(L)'
;MKKSQGVGNMEDQKIDNLLNLAVDATSREREKSLNLNVGYDAGARVWDVIVKYTGNILEIEQEDISVVRLLNEYAVVTLPEKRLASFANLPEIEYVEKPKRLFFTIEQGRVASCASRSVTEQYGVTGKGILVGLVDSGIDYRHPDFRKEDGTTRIVSLWDQTLQGRPPEGYRTGTEFTREELNQILAGSDTTDESRRIPSRDLSGHGTQVAGIAAGNGRASGGVQKGMAWESELVVVKLGNPREDSFPRTTELIQGIDYLVRQSLKLGMPMAINISFGNNYGSHRGDSLLEAYIYDVRIWDVRSFVLVREIMERMPCILRAVWKQGRSIRCSWRLARMSCH
;
A
#
# COMPACT_ATOMS: atom_id res chain seq x y z
N MET A 1 5.43 -14.64 50.03
CA MET A 1 4.62 -14.33 48.86
C MET A 1 4.08 -12.93 49.02
N LYS A 2 4.73 -11.94 48.41
CA LYS A 2 4.23 -10.54 48.31
C LYS A 2 3.67 -10.38 46.90
N LYS A 3 2.36 -10.22 46.78
CA LYS A 3 1.71 -9.78 45.55
C LYS A 3 2.14 -8.35 45.32
N SER A 4 2.93 -8.08 44.29
CA SER A 4 3.10 -6.75 43.72
C SER A 4 1.79 -6.42 43.01
N GLN A 5 1.05 -5.46 43.53
CA GLN A 5 -0.02 -4.79 42.80
C GLN A 5 0.66 -3.98 41.71
N GLY A 6 0.48 -4.42 40.45
CA GLY A 6 0.92 -3.66 39.29
C GLY A 6 0.09 -2.39 39.21
N VAL A 7 0.73 -1.26 39.47
CA VAL A 7 0.29 0.02 38.97
C VAL A 7 0.55 -0.03 37.47
N GLY A 8 -0.50 -0.18 36.67
CA GLY A 8 -0.39 -0.10 35.21
C GLY A 8 0.25 1.24 34.85
N ASN A 9 1.46 1.20 34.35
CA ASN A 9 2.17 2.39 33.92
C ASN A 9 1.41 3.02 32.75
N MET A 10 1.29 4.36 32.75
CA MET A 10 0.75 5.11 31.60
C MET A 10 1.48 4.78 30.28
N GLU A 11 2.66 4.20 30.37
CA GLU A 11 3.50 3.70 29.26
C GLU A 11 2.82 2.64 28.41
N ASP A 12 2.06 1.73 29.03
CA ASP A 12 1.38 0.63 28.32
C ASP A 12 0.23 1.09 27.39
N GLN A 13 -0.29 2.29 27.59
CA GLN A 13 -1.46 2.77 26.83
C GLN A 13 -1.11 3.30 25.43
N LYS A 14 0.13 3.73 25.19
CA LYS A 14 0.60 4.23 23.89
C LYS A 14 1.14 3.15 22.97
N ILE A 15 1.32 1.95 23.46
CA ILE A 15 1.89 0.82 22.69
C ILE A 15 0.78 -0.21 22.42
N ASP A 16 0.71 -0.66 21.17
CA ASP A 16 -0.20 -1.74 20.78
C ASP A 16 -0.01 -2.98 21.65
N ASN A 17 -1.11 -3.60 22.07
CA ASN A 17 -1.10 -4.79 22.94
C ASN A 17 -0.28 -5.94 22.35
N LEU A 18 -0.29 -6.13 21.02
CA LEU A 18 0.51 -7.17 20.36
C LEU A 18 2.01 -6.83 20.39
N LEU A 19 2.36 -5.55 20.37
CA LEU A 19 3.74 -5.11 20.52
C LEU A 19 4.23 -5.31 21.95
N ASN A 20 3.43 -4.93 22.96
CA ASN A 20 3.72 -5.21 24.36
C ASN A 20 3.95 -6.70 24.60
N LEU A 21 3.04 -7.54 24.10
CA LEU A 21 3.17 -8.99 24.20
C LEU A 21 4.44 -9.50 23.51
N ALA A 22 4.80 -8.93 22.36
CA ALA A 22 5.99 -9.33 21.60
C ALA A 22 7.29 -8.94 22.31
N VAL A 23 7.32 -7.80 22.99
CA VAL A 23 8.48 -7.33 23.77
C VAL A 23 8.65 -8.15 25.04
N ASP A 24 7.57 -8.48 25.73
CA ASP A 24 7.58 -9.29 26.95
C ASP A 24 7.90 -10.78 26.69
N ALA A 25 7.67 -11.25 25.47
CA ALA A 25 7.92 -12.64 25.10
C ALA A 25 9.42 -12.93 25.01
N THR A 26 9.81 -14.12 25.51
CA THR A 26 11.16 -14.63 25.31
C THR A 26 11.46 -14.89 23.84
N SER A 27 12.74 -14.88 23.44
CA SER A 27 13.14 -15.19 22.06
C SER A 27 12.55 -16.51 21.57
N ARG A 28 12.51 -17.54 22.45
CA ARG A 28 11.93 -18.86 22.13
C ARG A 28 10.41 -18.82 21.92
N GLU A 29 9.69 -17.97 22.61
CA GLU A 29 8.25 -17.78 22.41
C GLU A 29 7.97 -17.00 21.14
N ARG A 30 8.75 -15.98 20.86
CA ARG A 30 8.68 -15.22 19.59
C ARG A 30 8.95 -16.10 18.37
N GLU A 31 9.94 -17.00 18.44
CA GLU A 31 10.24 -17.95 17.35
C GLU A 31 9.09 -18.94 17.07
N LYS A 32 8.31 -19.29 18.08
CA LYS A 32 7.16 -20.20 17.91
C LYS A 32 5.93 -19.51 17.30
N SER A 33 5.87 -18.21 17.31
CA SER A 33 4.74 -17.43 16.80
C SER A 33 5.19 -16.50 15.70
N LEU A 34 4.86 -16.87 14.47
CA LEU A 34 5.14 -16.03 13.29
C LEU A 34 4.59 -14.62 13.42
N ASN A 35 3.52 -14.41 14.19
CA ASN A 35 2.91 -13.11 14.39
C ASN A 35 3.65 -12.22 15.39
N LEU A 36 4.31 -12.79 16.39
CA LEU A 36 5.06 -12.02 17.38
C LEU A 36 6.34 -11.40 16.78
N ASN A 37 6.98 -12.07 15.84
CA ASN A 37 8.22 -11.60 15.20
C ASN A 37 8.00 -10.60 14.07
N VAL A 38 6.77 -10.36 13.61
CA VAL A 38 6.53 -9.42 12.50
C VAL A 38 7.00 -8.02 12.89
N GLY A 39 7.90 -7.46 12.10
CA GLY A 39 8.53 -6.17 12.35
C GLY A 39 9.80 -6.23 13.19
N TYR A 40 10.18 -7.37 13.71
CA TYR A 40 11.41 -7.55 14.49
C TYR A 40 12.54 -8.14 13.64
N ASP A 41 13.67 -7.50 13.68
CA ASP A 41 14.93 -8.03 13.15
C ASP A 41 15.77 -8.58 14.33
N ALA A 42 15.86 -9.90 14.41
CA ALA A 42 16.58 -10.55 15.51
C ALA A 42 18.11 -10.34 15.42
N GLY A 43 18.65 -10.19 14.20
CA GLY A 43 20.08 -9.97 13.98
C GLY A 43 20.53 -8.57 14.44
N ALA A 44 19.78 -7.56 14.06
CA ALA A 44 20.04 -6.17 14.45
C ALA A 44 19.38 -5.78 15.79
N ARG A 45 18.46 -6.59 16.30
CA ARG A 45 17.64 -6.32 17.49
C ARG A 45 16.88 -5.00 17.41
N VAL A 46 16.24 -4.76 16.25
CA VAL A 46 15.46 -3.57 15.97
C VAL A 46 14.02 -3.93 15.64
N TRP A 47 13.13 -3.01 15.94
CA TRP A 47 11.72 -3.05 15.54
C TRP A 47 11.45 -2.07 14.42
N ASP A 48 10.70 -2.48 13.41
CA ASP A 48 9.98 -1.59 12.51
C ASP A 48 8.56 -1.44 13.06
N VAL A 49 8.12 -0.21 13.33
CA VAL A 49 6.80 0.10 13.89
C VAL A 49 6.10 1.19 13.08
N ILE A 50 4.77 1.20 13.12
CA ILE A 50 3.95 2.30 12.60
C ILE A 50 3.65 3.21 13.78
N VAL A 51 3.79 4.52 13.58
CA VAL A 51 3.66 5.52 14.64
C VAL A 51 2.70 6.61 14.22
N LYS A 52 1.79 6.99 15.11
CA LYS A 52 1.06 8.25 15.08
C LYS A 52 1.74 9.22 16.04
N TYR A 53 1.99 10.45 15.58
CA TYR A 53 2.73 11.44 16.35
C TYR A 53 2.14 12.84 16.16
N THR A 54 2.61 13.81 16.95
CA THR A 54 2.34 15.24 16.78
C THR A 54 3.66 16.02 16.74
N GLY A 55 3.70 17.13 16.02
CA GLY A 55 4.88 17.99 15.95
C GLY A 55 5.94 17.50 14.97
N ASN A 56 7.23 17.66 15.31
CA ASN A 56 8.33 17.36 14.41
C ASN A 56 9.05 16.05 14.78
N ILE A 57 8.59 14.94 14.21
CA ILE A 57 9.20 13.62 14.49
C ILE A 57 10.65 13.49 13.99
N LEU A 58 11.11 14.34 13.06
CA LEU A 58 12.48 14.25 12.56
C LEU A 58 13.52 14.68 13.60
N GLU A 59 13.12 15.43 14.63
CA GLU A 59 13.99 15.78 15.75
C GLU A 59 14.33 14.56 16.63
N ILE A 60 13.54 13.48 16.52
CA ILE A 60 13.75 12.22 17.24
C ILE A 60 14.71 11.30 16.48
N GLU A 61 14.97 11.57 15.19
CA GLU A 61 15.90 10.77 14.38
C GLU A 61 17.32 10.85 14.96
N GLN A 62 17.90 9.71 15.23
CA GLN A 62 19.24 9.55 15.79
C GLN A 62 19.99 8.49 14.99
N GLU A 63 21.27 8.31 15.27
CA GLU A 63 22.10 7.32 14.58
C GLU A 63 21.50 5.90 14.59
N ASP A 64 20.83 5.55 15.71
CA ASP A 64 20.19 4.24 15.91
C ASP A 64 18.66 4.24 15.73
N ILE A 65 18.03 5.38 15.41
CA ILE A 65 16.59 5.52 15.15
C ILE A 65 16.40 6.11 13.75
N SER A 66 15.78 5.35 12.88
CA SER A 66 15.48 5.77 11.50
C SER A 66 13.99 6.06 11.36
N VAL A 67 13.65 7.20 10.74
CA VAL A 67 12.28 7.67 10.56
C VAL A 67 11.97 7.82 9.07
N VAL A 68 10.86 7.21 8.62
CA VAL A 68 10.22 7.48 7.31
C VAL A 68 8.92 8.21 7.61
N ARG A 69 8.91 9.51 7.34
CA ARG A 69 7.76 10.37 7.60
C ARG A 69 6.71 10.20 6.50
N LEU A 70 5.49 9.89 6.90
CA LEU A 70 4.30 9.82 6.06
C LEU A 70 3.45 11.08 6.20
N LEU A 71 2.40 11.21 5.39
CA LEU A 71 1.44 12.31 5.51
C LEU A 71 0.64 12.21 6.83
N ASN A 72 0.00 13.32 7.24
CA ASN A 72 -0.91 13.40 8.39
C ASN A 72 -0.31 12.94 9.73
N GLU A 73 0.98 13.24 9.99
CA GLU A 73 1.63 12.90 11.25
C GLU A 73 1.67 11.38 11.54
N TYR A 74 1.86 10.59 10.48
CA TYR A 74 2.22 9.19 10.59
C TYR A 74 3.68 8.98 10.19
N ALA A 75 4.30 7.94 10.73
CA ALA A 75 5.64 7.54 10.37
C ALA A 75 5.81 6.03 10.45
N VAL A 76 6.78 5.52 9.70
CA VAL A 76 7.38 4.21 9.95
C VAL A 76 8.73 4.46 10.61
N VAL A 77 8.93 3.87 11.78
CA VAL A 77 10.14 4.06 12.59
C VAL A 77 10.84 2.72 12.79
N THR A 78 12.14 2.70 12.52
CA THR A 78 13.02 1.58 12.86
C THR A 78 13.87 1.98 14.05
N LEU A 79 13.77 1.23 15.15
CA LEU A 79 14.48 1.55 16.39
C LEU A 79 14.90 0.29 17.16
N PRO A 80 15.98 0.36 17.97
CA PRO A 80 16.40 -0.74 18.83
C PRO A 80 15.32 -1.11 19.86
N GLU A 81 15.13 -2.41 20.11
CA GLU A 81 14.19 -2.94 21.08
C GLU A 81 14.31 -2.25 22.46
N LYS A 82 15.53 -2.01 22.90
CA LYS A 82 15.83 -1.32 24.18
C LYS A 82 15.33 0.14 24.24
N ARG A 83 15.09 0.76 23.10
CA ARG A 83 14.63 2.16 23.00
C ARG A 83 13.13 2.29 22.92
N LEU A 84 12.39 1.20 22.68
CA LEU A 84 10.97 1.24 22.39
C LEU A 84 10.15 1.91 23.50
N ALA A 85 10.38 1.54 24.76
CA ALA A 85 9.66 2.13 25.89
C ALA A 85 9.97 3.63 26.07
N SER A 86 11.25 4.04 25.98
CA SER A 86 11.62 5.44 26.09
C SER A 86 11.10 6.27 24.92
N PHE A 87 11.06 5.69 23.71
CA PHE A 87 10.50 6.32 22.52
C PHE A 87 8.99 6.54 22.65
N ALA A 88 8.24 5.53 23.09
CA ALA A 88 6.79 5.65 23.27
C ALA A 88 6.40 6.69 24.33
N ASN A 89 7.28 6.93 25.31
CA ASN A 89 7.07 7.95 26.36
C ASN A 89 7.31 9.38 25.92
N LEU A 90 7.88 9.63 24.74
CA LEU A 90 8.04 10.98 24.22
C LEU A 90 6.67 11.67 24.09
N PRO A 91 6.59 12.98 24.43
CA PRO A 91 5.32 13.71 24.36
C PRO A 91 4.74 13.74 22.95
N GLU A 92 5.59 13.75 21.94
CA GLU A 92 5.24 13.82 20.53
C GLU A 92 4.61 12.51 20.03
N ILE A 93 4.85 11.39 20.70
CA ILE A 93 4.33 10.08 20.29
C ILE A 93 2.93 9.86 20.88
N GLU A 94 1.96 9.67 20.01
CA GLU A 94 0.58 9.39 20.40
C GLU A 94 0.32 7.88 20.51
N TYR A 95 0.77 7.11 19.50
CA TYR A 95 0.56 5.68 19.48
C TYR A 95 1.61 4.95 18.64
N VAL A 96 1.98 3.75 19.07
CA VAL A 96 2.95 2.87 18.40
C VAL A 96 2.30 1.53 18.12
N GLU A 97 2.19 1.16 16.86
CA GLU A 97 1.54 -0.08 16.41
C GLU A 97 2.57 -1.04 15.80
N LYS A 98 2.47 -2.31 16.19
CA LYS A 98 3.22 -3.40 15.59
C LYS A 98 2.73 -3.69 14.18
N PRO A 99 3.63 -3.86 13.19
CA PRO A 99 3.22 -4.26 11.86
C PRO A 99 2.58 -5.65 11.84
N LYS A 100 1.68 -5.85 10.88
CA LYS A 100 0.96 -7.10 10.65
C LYS A 100 1.35 -7.68 9.29
N ARG A 101 1.34 -9.00 9.17
CA ARG A 101 1.53 -9.68 7.88
C ARG A 101 0.35 -9.44 6.95
N LEU A 102 0.64 -9.41 5.67
CA LEU A 102 -0.34 -9.28 4.62
C LEU A 102 -0.31 -10.53 3.74
N PHE A 103 -1.46 -10.92 3.25
CA PHE A 103 -1.62 -12.05 2.35
C PHE A 103 -2.31 -11.58 1.07
N PHE A 104 -1.94 -12.18 -0.07
CA PHE A 104 -2.66 -11.96 -1.32
C PHE A 104 -4.06 -12.56 -1.21
N THR A 105 -5.05 -11.80 -1.61
CA THR A 105 -6.43 -12.28 -1.68
C THR A 105 -6.74 -12.60 -3.14
N ILE A 106 -6.91 -13.88 -3.45
CA ILE A 106 -7.29 -14.34 -4.78
C ILE A 106 -8.82 -14.43 -4.77
N GLU A 107 -9.51 -13.45 -5.32
CA GLU A 107 -10.95 -13.55 -5.55
C GLU A 107 -11.40 -13.01 -6.91
N GLN A 108 -12.51 -13.62 -7.40
CA GLN A 108 -13.13 -13.34 -8.68
C GLN A 108 -13.94 -12.03 -8.66
N GLY A 109 -13.33 -10.91 -8.29
CA GLY A 109 -14.00 -9.61 -8.09
C GLY A 109 -14.69 -9.01 -9.33
N ARG A 110 -14.46 -9.56 -10.53
CA ARG A 110 -14.96 -9.02 -11.80
C ARG A 110 -16.48 -9.11 -12.00
N VAL A 111 -17.12 -10.06 -11.37
CA VAL A 111 -18.58 -10.29 -11.53
C VAL A 111 -19.39 -9.47 -10.50
N ALA A 112 -18.81 -9.19 -9.35
CA ALA A 112 -19.52 -8.55 -8.23
C ALA A 112 -19.71 -7.02 -8.38
N SER A 113 -18.96 -6.34 -9.27
CA SER A 113 -18.97 -4.86 -9.35
C SER A 113 -20.08 -4.30 -10.25
N CYS A 114 -20.84 -5.11 -10.98
CA CYS A 114 -21.87 -4.70 -11.96
C CYS A 114 -21.40 -3.63 -12.99
N ALA A 115 -20.10 -3.39 -13.07
CA ALA A 115 -19.50 -2.43 -13.99
C ALA A 115 -19.32 -3.13 -15.35
N SER A 116 -20.36 -3.18 -16.12
CA SER A 116 -20.26 -3.73 -17.48
C SER A 116 -19.55 -2.74 -18.41
N ARG A 117 -18.79 -3.26 -19.36
CA ARG A 117 -18.15 -2.49 -20.43
C ARG A 117 -19.14 -1.54 -21.13
N SER A 118 -20.39 -1.97 -21.31
CA SER A 118 -21.45 -1.16 -21.86
C SER A 118 -21.72 0.14 -21.09
N VAL A 119 -21.59 0.14 -19.77
CA VAL A 119 -21.80 1.34 -18.94
C VAL A 119 -20.64 2.31 -19.13
N THR A 120 -19.39 1.84 -19.13
CA THR A 120 -18.21 2.72 -19.31
C THR A 120 -18.16 3.32 -20.73
N GLU A 121 -18.52 2.56 -21.74
CA GLU A 121 -18.60 3.04 -23.12
C GLU A 121 -19.77 4.00 -23.33
N GLN A 122 -20.93 3.73 -22.74
CA GLN A 122 -22.12 4.58 -22.86
C GLN A 122 -21.92 5.97 -22.26
N TYR A 123 -21.18 6.06 -21.15
CA TYR A 123 -20.93 7.34 -20.46
C TYR A 123 -19.56 7.94 -20.79
N GLY A 124 -18.78 7.34 -21.67
CA GLY A 124 -17.44 7.81 -22.03
C GLY A 124 -16.44 7.81 -20.87
N VAL A 125 -16.67 6.95 -19.86
CA VAL A 125 -15.84 6.87 -18.64
C VAL A 125 -14.71 5.88 -18.88
N THR A 126 -13.62 6.35 -19.50
CA THR A 126 -12.49 5.52 -19.96
C THR A 126 -11.28 5.54 -19.00
N GLY A 127 -11.32 6.44 -18.01
CA GLY A 127 -10.17 6.68 -17.13
C GLY A 127 -9.17 7.71 -17.68
N LYS A 128 -9.48 8.38 -18.78
CA LYS A 128 -8.62 9.44 -19.34
C LYS A 128 -8.45 10.60 -18.35
N GLY A 129 -7.19 10.97 -18.10
CA GLY A 129 -6.87 12.07 -17.17
C GLY A 129 -6.90 11.68 -15.70
N ILE A 130 -6.98 10.37 -15.38
CA ILE A 130 -6.84 9.85 -14.02
C ILE A 130 -5.67 8.87 -13.92
N LEU A 131 -5.20 8.65 -12.70
CA LEU A 131 -4.22 7.64 -12.34
C LEU A 131 -4.91 6.41 -11.76
N VAL A 132 -4.40 5.23 -12.09
CA VAL A 132 -4.68 4.00 -11.34
C VAL A 132 -3.42 3.66 -10.56
N GLY A 133 -3.52 3.75 -9.24
CA GLY A 133 -2.47 3.36 -8.30
C GLY A 133 -2.63 1.89 -7.91
N LEU A 134 -1.56 1.13 -7.96
CA LEU A 134 -1.55 -0.30 -7.62
C LEU A 134 -0.51 -0.56 -6.55
N VAL A 135 -0.92 -1.22 -5.46
CA VAL A 135 0.02 -1.80 -4.48
C VAL A 135 -0.19 -3.30 -4.50
N ASP A 136 0.74 -4.02 -5.14
CA ASP A 136 0.57 -5.45 -5.40
C ASP A 136 1.93 -6.20 -5.50
N SER A 137 1.92 -7.43 -6.02
CA SER A 137 3.13 -8.26 -6.23
C SER A 137 4.09 -7.75 -7.30
N GLY A 138 3.71 -6.69 -8.00
CA GLY A 138 4.45 -6.09 -9.12
C GLY A 138 3.60 -5.96 -10.37
N ILE A 139 4.27 -5.75 -11.49
CA ILE A 139 3.65 -5.67 -12.82
C ILE A 139 4.62 -6.15 -13.88
N ASP A 140 4.14 -6.88 -14.88
CA ASP A 140 4.86 -7.04 -16.12
C ASP A 140 4.76 -5.75 -16.95
N TYR A 141 5.70 -4.83 -16.73
CA TYR A 141 5.74 -3.53 -17.39
C TYR A 141 5.91 -3.60 -18.91
N ARG A 142 6.28 -4.78 -19.45
CA ARG A 142 6.43 -5.04 -20.89
C ARG A 142 5.12 -5.45 -21.56
N HIS A 143 4.15 -5.87 -20.78
CA HIS A 143 2.87 -6.36 -21.32
C HIS A 143 2.24 -5.29 -22.24
N PRO A 144 1.78 -5.66 -23.44
CA PRO A 144 1.21 -4.72 -24.42
C PRO A 144 0.09 -3.85 -23.85
N ASP A 145 -0.71 -4.37 -22.92
CA ASP A 145 -1.86 -3.66 -22.34
C ASP A 145 -1.47 -2.48 -21.45
N PHE A 146 -0.20 -2.37 -21.04
CA PHE A 146 0.31 -1.23 -20.28
C PHE A 146 1.16 -0.28 -21.13
N ARG A 147 1.12 -0.43 -22.45
CA ARG A 147 1.84 0.41 -23.42
C ARG A 147 0.87 1.19 -24.29
N LYS A 148 1.27 2.38 -24.69
CA LYS A 148 0.59 3.21 -25.68
C LYS A 148 0.76 2.64 -27.09
N GLU A 149 0.03 3.19 -28.06
CA GLU A 149 0.13 2.77 -29.46
C GLU A 149 1.53 3.00 -30.06
N ASP A 150 2.20 4.08 -29.63
CA ASP A 150 3.58 4.41 -30.01
C ASP A 150 4.64 3.49 -29.35
N GLY A 151 4.20 2.52 -28.54
CA GLY A 151 5.06 1.60 -27.82
C GLY A 151 5.62 2.10 -26.49
N THR A 152 5.39 3.36 -26.13
CA THR A 152 5.80 3.91 -24.84
C THR A 152 4.92 3.38 -23.69
N THR A 153 5.43 3.44 -22.45
CA THR A 153 4.68 2.96 -21.30
C THR A 153 3.57 3.91 -20.85
N ARG A 154 2.48 3.36 -20.32
CA ARG A 154 1.45 4.08 -19.57
C ARG A 154 1.79 4.20 -18.08
N ILE A 155 2.84 3.50 -17.62
CA ILE A 155 3.28 3.55 -16.23
C ILE A 155 4.07 4.85 -16.02
N VAL A 156 3.62 5.67 -15.07
CA VAL A 156 4.29 6.93 -14.70
C VAL A 156 5.53 6.66 -13.87
N SER A 157 5.39 5.76 -12.91
CA SER A 157 6.48 5.29 -12.06
C SER A 157 6.19 3.90 -11.50
N LEU A 158 7.25 3.14 -11.27
CA LEU A 158 7.24 1.83 -10.65
C LEU A 158 8.22 1.83 -9.47
N TRP A 159 7.70 1.71 -8.26
CA TRP A 159 8.51 1.52 -7.08
C TRP A 159 8.54 0.06 -6.66
N ASP A 160 9.67 -0.58 -6.80
CA ASP A 160 9.89 -1.96 -6.32
C ASP A 160 10.54 -1.92 -4.93
N GLN A 161 9.75 -2.22 -3.90
CA GLN A 161 10.21 -2.21 -2.51
C GLN A 161 11.11 -3.42 -2.18
N THR A 162 11.16 -4.45 -3.05
CA THR A 162 11.99 -5.65 -2.84
C THR A 162 13.44 -5.47 -3.27
N LEU A 163 13.73 -4.46 -4.06
CA LEU A 163 15.07 -4.19 -4.58
C LEU A 163 15.85 -3.28 -3.64
N GLN A 164 17.16 -3.50 -3.57
CA GLN A 164 18.07 -2.52 -2.98
C GLN A 164 18.56 -1.60 -4.10
N GLY A 165 18.53 -0.29 -3.86
CA GLY A 165 19.03 0.66 -4.86
C GLY A 165 18.61 2.10 -4.54
N ARG A 166 17.91 2.73 -5.46
CA ARG A 166 17.52 4.14 -5.40
C ARG A 166 16.05 4.27 -4.97
N PRO A 167 15.76 4.41 -3.68
CA PRO A 167 14.39 4.61 -3.21
C PRO A 167 13.82 5.96 -3.69
N PRO A 168 12.48 6.11 -3.73
CA PRO A 168 11.86 7.40 -3.95
C PRO A 168 12.24 8.39 -2.83
N GLU A 169 12.15 9.68 -3.13
CA GLU A 169 12.44 10.74 -2.16
C GLU A 169 11.58 10.61 -0.90
N GLY A 170 12.21 10.63 0.26
CA GLY A 170 11.57 10.50 1.57
C GLY A 170 11.41 9.06 2.06
N TYR A 171 11.74 8.05 1.24
CA TYR A 171 11.74 6.64 1.63
C TYR A 171 13.16 6.08 1.72
N ARG A 172 13.32 4.91 2.34
CA ARG A 172 14.65 4.35 2.63
C ARG A 172 14.93 3.01 1.96
N THR A 173 13.90 2.40 1.38
CA THR A 173 13.99 1.06 0.79
C THR A 173 13.42 1.04 -0.63
N GLY A 174 13.86 0.05 -1.40
CA GLY A 174 13.36 -0.16 -2.73
C GLY A 174 14.15 0.59 -3.82
N THR A 175 13.64 0.49 -5.02
CA THR A 175 14.14 1.22 -6.20
C THR A 175 12.96 1.76 -6.99
N GLU A 176 12.98 3.05 -7.27
CA GLU A 176 12.03 3.71 -8.16
C GLU A 176 12.54 3.72 -9.60
N PHE A 177 11.65 3.39 -10.53
CA PHE A 177 11.88 3.48 -11.98
C PHE A 177 10.89 4.50 -12.55
N THR A 178 11.40 5.53 -13.20
CA THR A 178 10.60 6.57 -13.84
C THR A 178 10.07 6.11 -15.20
N ARG A 179 9.09 6.84 -15.73
CA ARG A 179 8.56 6.62 -17.09
C ARG A 179 9.66 6.64 -18.16
N GLU A 180 10.59 7.57 -18.03
CA GLU A 180 11.70 7.77 -18.97
C GLU A 180 12.61 6.54 -18.97
N GLU A 181 12.97 6.03 -17.80
CA GLU A 181 13.79 4.81 -17.67
C GLU A 181 13.06 3.57 -18.22
N LEU A 182 11.76 3.44 -17.91
CA LEU A 182 10.93 2.38 -18.47
C LEU A 182 10.88 2.45 -20.02
N ASN A 183 10.70 3.64 -20.58
CA ASN A 183 10.68 3.82 -22.03
C ASN A 183 12.03 3.53 -22.69
N GLN A 184 13.15 3.93 -22.07
CA GLN A 184 14.48 3.62 -22.57
C GLN A 184 14.69 2.12 -22.69
N ILE A 185 14.26 1.36 -21.70
CA ILE A 185 14.37 -0.09 -21.71
C ILE A 185 13.41 -0.73 -22.71
N LEU A 186 12.18 -0.22 -22.82
CA LEU A 186 11.22 -0.72 -23.81
C LEU A 186 11.66 -0.46 -25.25
N ALA A 187 12.35 0.66 -25.52
CA ALA A 187 12.90 0.97 -26.82
C ALA A 187 14.07 0.07 -27.20
N GLY A 188 14.85 -0.43 -26.22
CA GLY A 188 15.97 -1.36 -26.40
C GLY A 188 15.59 -2.84 -26.34
N SER A 189 14.33 -3.17 -26.31
CA SER A 189 13.80 -4.50 -25.94
C SER A 189 14.07 -5.63 -26.96
N ASP A 190 14.61 -5.34 -28.13
CA ASP A 190 15.03 -6.37 -29.11
C ASP A 190 16.39 -6.99 -28.80
N THR A 191 17.06 -6.55 -27.72
CA THR A 191 18.33 -7.11 -27.31
C THR A 191 18.14 -8.23 -26.30
N THR A 192 18.79 -9.35 -26.53
CA THR A 192 18.93 -10.51 -25.61
C THR A 192 19.73 -10.17 -24.34
N ASP A 193 20.21 -8.94 -24.23
CA ASP A 193 21.02 -8.45 -23.11
C ASP A 193 20.17 -8.23 -21.86
N GLU A 194 20.25 -9.18 -20.93
CA GLU A 194 19.55 -9.12 -19.64
C GLU A 194 20.00 -7.94 -18.76
N SER A 195 21.22 -7.40 -18.96
CA SER A 195 21.73 -6.26 -18.19
C SER A 195 20.95 -4.96 -18.43
N ARG A 196 20.23 -4.90 -19.55
CA ARG A 196 19.36 -3.78 -19.91
C ARG A 196 17.92 -3.92 -19.42
N ARG A 197 17.62 -4.94 -18.62
CA ARG A 197 16.28 -5.17 -18.08
C ARG A 197 16.19 -4.59 -16.67
N ILE A 198 15.07 -3.91 -16.39
CA ILE A 198 14.72 -3.61 -15.01
C ILE A 198 14.51 -4.93 -14.27
N PRO A 199 15.18 -5.14 -13.11
CA PRO A 199 15.08 -6.39 -12.37
C PRO A 199 13.71 -6.61 -11.72
N SER A 200 12.87 -5.58 -11.67
CA SER A 200 11.51 -5.69 -11.12
C SER A 200 10.65 -6.62 -11.97
N ARG A 201 10.11 -7.65 -11.35
CA ARG A 201 9.25 -8.66 -12.01
C ARG A 201 8.08 -9.02 -11.10
N ASP A 202 6.94 -9.27 -11.71
CA ASP A 202 5.79 -9.87 -11.03
C ASP A 202 5.89 -11.40 -11.14
N LEU A 203 6.52 -12.04 -10.14
CA LEU A 203 6.73 -13.47 -10.14
C LEU A 203 5.44 -14.27 -9.92
N SER A 204 4.46 -13.72 -9.22
CA SER A 204 3.18 -14.37 -8.97
C SER A 204 2.18 -14.16 -10.11
N GLY A 205 2.36 -13.12 -10.91
CA GLY A 205 1.42 -12.69 -11.94
C GLY A 205 0.16 -12.01 -11.41
N HIS A 206 -0.02 -11.96 -10.08
CA HIS A 206 -1.23 -11.41 -9.45
C HIS A 206 -1.39 -9.91 -9.74
N GLY A 207 -0.37 -9.10 -9.47
CA GLY A 207 -0.42 -7.66 -9.71
C GLY A 207 -0.62 -7.31 -11.18
N THR A 208 -0.03 -8.09 -12.10
CA THR A 208 -0.23 -7.93 -13.55
C THR A 208 -1.68 -8.19 -13.94
N GLN A 209 -2.31 -9.24 -13.39
CA GLN A 209 -3.71 -9.54 -13.63
C GLN A 209 -4.63 -8.45 -13.08
N VAL A 210 -4.39 -8.01 -11.85
CA VAL A 210 -5.14 -6.93 -11.20
C VAL A 210 -5.01 -5.63 -12.00
N ALA A 211 -3.79 -5.28 -12.43
CA ALA A 211 -3.55 -4.13 -13.29
C ALA A 211 -4.30 -4.22 -14.64
N GLY A 212 -4.32 -5.41 -15.25
CA GLY A 212 -5.05 -5.69 -16.48
C GLY A 212 -6.55 -5.45 -16.33
N ILE A 213 -7.14 -5.96 -15.24
CA ILE A 213 -8.57 -5.77 -14.94
C ILE A 213 -8.87 -4.30 -14.66
N ALA A 214 -8.03 -3.61 -13.91
CA ALA A 214 -8.24 -2.21 -13.54
C ALA A 214 -8.02 -1.26 -14.74
N ALA A 215 -6.94 -1.44 -15.50
CA ALA A 215 -6.45 -0.43 -16.44
C ALA A 215 -5.87 -0.97 -17.76
N GLY A 216 -5.93 -2.26 -18.04
CA GLY A 216 -5.45 -2.82 -19.31
C GLY A 216 -6.15 -2.21 -20.52
N ASN A 217 -5.41 -1.81 -21.57
CA ASN A 217 -6.04 -1.24 -22.76
C ASN A 217 -6.46 -2.29 -23.82
N GLY A 218 -6.21 -3.55 -23.54
CA GLY A 218 -6.64 -4.68 -24.38
C GLY A 218 -5.81 -4.88 -25.64
N ARG A 219 -4.63 -4.27 -25.78
CA ARG A 219 -3.79 -4.42 -26.99
C ARG A 219 -3.37 -5.87 -27.25
N ALA A 220 -3.10 -6.63 -26.21
CA ALA A 220 -2.76 -8.05 -26.32
C ALA A 220 -3.90 -8.89 -26.92
N SER A 221 -5.14 -8.43 -26.77
CA SER A 221 -6.35 -9.11 -27.28
C SER A 221 -6.96 -8.39 -28.50
N GLY A 222 -6.23 -7.53 -29.18
CA GLY A 222 -6.76 -6.76 -30.30
C GLY A 222 -7.92 -5.80 -29.90
N GLY A 223 -7.93 -5.33 -28.66
CA GLY A 223 -8.95 -4.41 -28.12
C GLY A 223 -10.19 -5.09 -27.56
N VAL A 224 -10.24 -6.43 -27.52
CA VAL A 224 -11.40 -7.19 -27.06
C VAL A 224 -11.48 -7.19 -25.53
N GLN A 225 -10.37 -7.39 -24.83
CA GLN A 225 -10.33 -7.48 -23.36
C GLN A 225 -9.70 -6.20 -22.78
N LYS A 226 -10.51 -5.18 -22.54
CA LYS A 226 -10.10 -3.96 -21.86
C LYS A 226 -10.44 -4.00 -20.37
N GLY A 227 -9.59 -3.37 -19.56
CA GLY A 227 -9.88 -3.08 -18.16
C GLY A 227 -10.93 -1.97 -18.01
N MET A 228 -11.21 -1.61 -16.76
CA MET A 228 -12.22 -0.60 -16.44
C MET A 228 -11.78 0.82 -16.85
N ALA A 229 -10.51 1.18 -16.61
CA ALA A 229 -9.94 2.49 -16.90
C ALA A 229 -8.83 2.38 -17.96
N TRP A 230 -9.17 1.92 -19.15
CA TRP A 230 -8.20 1.56 -20.20
C TRP A 230 -7.41 2.74 -20.80
N GLU A 231 -7.85 3.99 -20.56
CA GLU A 231 -7.12 5.21 -20.96
C GLU A 231 -6.40 5.88 -19.78
N SER A 232 -6.45 5.30 -18.57
CA SER A 232 -5.73 5.83 -17.40
C SER A 232 -4.22 5.67 -17.56
N GLU A 233 -3.48 6.42 -16.78
CA GLU A 233 -2.06 6.16 -16.51
C GLU A 233 -1.92 5.38 -15.20
N LEU A 234 -0.78 4.71 -15.01
CA LEU A 234 -0.57 3.83 -13.87
C LEU A 234 0.59 4.33 -13.00
N VAL A 235 0.44 4.19 -11.69
CA VAL A 235 1.54 4.26 -10.71
C VAL A 235 1.54 2.96 -9.94
N VAL A 236 2.68 2.27 -9.93
CA VAL A 236 2.75 0.90 -9.39
C VAL A 236 3.74 0.83 -8.25
N VAL A 237 3.32 0.20 -7.16
CA VAL A 237 4.19 -0.20 -6.05
C VAL A 237 4.20 -1.72 -5.99
N LYS A 238 5.37 -2.30 -6.19
CA LYS A 238 5.59 -3.71 -5.90
C LYS A 238 5.92 -3.83 -4.41
N LEU A 239 4.99 -4.45 -3.70
CA LEU A 239 5.02 -4.58 -2.26
C LEU A 239 6.05 -5.62 -1.82
N GLY A 240 6.84 -5.29 -0.82
CA GLY A 240 7.79 -6.21 -0.21
C GLY A 240 8.86 -5.52 0.60
N ASN A 241 9.85 -6.31 0.99
CA ASN A 241 11.01 -5.84 1.74
C ASN A 241 12.25 -6.56 1.18
N PRO A 242 13.41 -5.92 1.04
CA PRO A 242 14.62 -6.56 0.53
C PRO A 242 15.24 -7.63 1.46
N ARG A 243 14.68 -7.88 2.64
CA ARG A 243 15.12 -8.93 3.56
C ARG A 243 14.57 -10.29 3.14
N GLU A 244 15.37 -11.36 3.21
CA GLU A 244 15.05 -12.69 2.67
C GLU A 244 13.80 -13.36 3.26
N ASP A 245 13.40 -13.06 4.49
CA ASP A 245 12.22 -13.65 5.17
C ASP A 245 10.94 -12.81 5.02
N SER A 246 10.86 -11.98 4.02
CA SER A 246 9.86 -10.91 4.02
C SER A 246 8.55 -11.29 3.35
N PHE A 247 7.59 -11.63 4.18
CA PHE A 247 6.20 -11.41 3.79
C PHE A 247 5.90 -9.91 3.79
N PRO A 248 5.07 -9.41 2.86
CA PRO A 248 4.59 -8.04 2.91
C PRO A 248 3.93 -7.74 4.26
N ARG A 249 4.23 -6.57 4.80
CA ARG A 249 3.73 -6.11 6.10
C ARG A 249 2.96 -4.80 5.94
N THR A 250 2.23 -4.43 6.95
CA THR A 250 1.51 -3.14 6.97
C THR A 250 2.43 -1.93 6.90
N THR A 251 3.69 -2.05 7.31
CA THR A 251 4.73 -1.01 7.15
C THR A 251 5.06 -0.71 5.70
N GLU A 252 5.22 -1.72 4.86
CA GLU A 252 5.46 -1.57 3.42
C GLU A 252 4.19 -1.05 2.72
N LEU A 253 3.02 -1.55 3.12
CA LEU A 253 1.76 -1.14 2.53
C LEU A 253 1.44 0.33 2.80
N ILE A 254 1.59 0.80 4.04
CA ILE A 254 1.31 2.21 4.37
C ILE A 254 2.25 3.16 3.63
N GLN A 255 3.53 2.80 3.48
CA GLN A 255 4.49 3.54 2.67
C GLN A 255 4.11 3.52 1.18
N GLY A 256 3.66 2.38 0.66
CA GLY A 256 3.18 2.26 -0.72
C GLY A 256 1.98 3.15 -1.00
N ILE A 257 1.01 3.19 -0.08
CA ILE A 257 -0.16 4.08 -0.20
C ILE A 257 0.28 5.55 -0.12
N ASP A 258 1.14 5.91 0.83
CA ASP A 258 1.68 7.28 0.97
C ASP A 258 2.39 7.74 -0.31
N TYR A 259 3.20 6.87 -0.90
CA TYR A 259 3.87 7.13 -2.17
C TYR A 259 2.86 7.41 -3.29
N LEU A 260 1.83 6.57 -3.45
CA LEU A 260 0.79 6.77 -4.46
C LEU A 260 0.07 8.11 -4.27
N VAL A 261 -0.25 8.47 -3.02
CA VAL A 261 -0.86 9.76 -2.68
C VAL A 261 0.04 10.91 -3.09
N ARG A 262 1.32 10.85 -2.74
CA ARG A 262 2.30 11.88 -3.11
C ARG A 262 2.47 12.01 -4.62
N GLN A 263 2.45 10.90 -5.37
CA GLN A 263 2.50 10.94 -6.84
C GLN A 263 1.24 11.61 -7.42
N SER A 264 0.06 11.32 -6.88
CA SER A 264 -1.19 11.97 -7.26
C SER A 264 -1.13 13.49 -7.02
N LEU A 265 -0.64 13.91 -5.85
CA LEU A 265 -0.44 15.32 -5.49
C LEU A 265 0.57 16.01 -6.42
N LYS A 266 1.73 15.38 -6.63
CA LYS A 266 2.81 15.90 -7.49
C LYS A 266 2.36 16.11 -8.93
N LEU A 267 1.54 15.20 -9.46
CA LEU A 267 1.04 15.25 -10.82
C LEU A 267 -0.24 16.09 -10.97
N GLY A 268 -0.89 16.47 -9.86
CA GLY A 268 -2.17 17.16 -9.87
C GLY A 268 -3.30 16.36 -10.51
N MET A 269 -3.19 15.02 -10.51
CA MET A 269 -4.14 14.10 -11.14
C MET A 269 -4.89 13.29 -10.09
N PRO A 270 -6.22 13.09 -10.25
CA PRO A 270 -6.97 12.20 -9.37
C PRO A 270 -6.50 10.76 -9.54
N MET A 271 -6.52 9.98 -8.46
CA MET A 271 -6.05 8.60 -8.44
C MET A 271 -7.08 7.66 -7.83
N ALA A 272 -7.28 6.51 -8.47
CA ALA A 272 -7.95 5.35 -7.90
C ALA A 272 -6.89 4.36 -7.43
N ILE A 273 -6.86 4.03 -6.14
CA ILE A 273 -5.87 3.11 -5.56
C ILE A 273 -6.51 1.73 -5.37
N ASN A 274 -5.90 0.71 -5.96
CA ASN A 274 -6.26 -0.68 -5.74
C ASN A 274 -5.30 -1.32 -4.72
N ILE A 275 -5.88 -1.97 -3.70
CA ILE A 275 -5.18 -2.73 -2.69
C ILE A 275 -5.78 -4.12 -2.65
N SER A 276 -5.05 -5.10 -3.18
CA SER A 276 -5.47 -6.50 -3.24
C SER A 276 -4.75 -7.35 -2.17
N PHE A 277 -4.53 -6.75 -1.01
CA PHE A 277 -3.96 -7.40 0.16
C PHE A 277 -4.90 -7.31 1.34
N GLY A 278 -4.92 -8.34 2.16
CA GLY A 278 -5.68 -8.36 3.38
C GLY A 278 -5.00 -9.19 4.46
N ASN A 279 -5.45 -8.98 5.67
CA ASN A 279 -5.22 -9.89 6.79
C ASN A 279 -6.49 -9.99 7.63
N ASN A 280 -6.61 -11.11 8.37
CA ASN A 280 -7.74 -11.35 9.27
C ASN A 280 -7.47 -10.83 10.69
N TYR A 281 -6.44 -9.99 10.86
CA TYR A 281 -6.03 -9.51 12.18
C TYR A 281 -6.60 -8.12 12.46
N GLY A 282 -7.14 -7.94 13.64
CA GLY A 282 -7.61 -6.66 14.14
C GLY A 282 -9.06 -6.69 14.63
N SER A 283 -9.52 -5.57 15.13
CA SER A 283 -10.86 -5.40 15.66
C SER A 283 -11.96 -5.38 14.58
N HIS A 284 -11.58 -5.26 13.31
CA HIS A 284 -12.49 -4.99 12.17
C HIS A 284 -13.35 -3.73 12.34
N ARG A 285 -12.91 -2.79 13.19
CA ARG A 285 -13.60 -1.52 13.47
C ARG A 285 -13.02 -0.33 12.75
N GLY A 286 -11.88 -0.50 12.07
CA GLY A 286 -11.19 0.60 11.39
C GLY A 286 -10.28 1.40 12.32
N ASP A 287 -9.81 0.83 13.42
CA ASP A 287 -9.03 1.48 14.46
C ASP A 287 -7.52 1.16 14.42
N SER A 288 -7.05 0.36 13.46
CA SER A 288 -5.62 0.23 13.22
C SER A 288 -5.03 1.50 12.62
N LEU A 289 -3.73 1.77 12.86
CA LEU A 289 -3.06 2.95 12.29
C LEU A 289 -3.07 2.95 10.76
N LEU A 290 -3.00 1.78 10.11
CA LEU A 290 -3.15 1.68 8.65
C LEU A 290 -4.55 2.13 8.20
N GLU A 291 -5.60 1.68 8.87
CA GLU A 291 -6.98 2.03 8.53
C GLU A 291 -7.26 3.51 8.81
N ALA A 292 -6.77 4.03 9.95
CA ALA A 292 -6.84 5.44 10.29
C ALA A 292 -6.08 6.31 9.27
N TYR A 293 -4.89 5.90 8.86
CA TYR A 293 -4.12 6.57 7.82
C TYR A 293 -4.88 6.65 6.50
N ILE A 294 -5.43 5.51 6.04
CA ILE A 294 -6.25 5.46 4.81
C ILE A 294 -7.45 6.41 4.93
N TYR A 295 -8.08 6.45 6.10
CA TYR A 295 -9.19 7.36 6.36
C TYR A 295 -8.76 8.83 6.26
N ASP A 296 -7.62 9.19 6.84
CA ASP A 296 -7.12 10.57 6.90
C ASP A 296 -6.65 11.07 5.53
N VAL A 297 -5.94 10.25 4.75
CA VAL A 297 -5.45 10.68 3.41
C VAL A 297 -6.57 10.88 2.40
N ARG A 298 -7.74 10.25 2.57
CA ARG A 298 -8.91 10.46 1.69
C ARG A 298 -9.49 11.88 1.77
N ILE A 299 -9.23 12.62 2.84
CA ILE A 299 -9.79 13.95 3.12
C ILE A 299 -8.98 15.05 2.43
N TRP A 300 -7.74 14.77 2.05
CA TRP A 300 -6.92 15.71 1.32
C TRP A 300 -7.59 16.06 -0.01
N ASP A 301 -7.64 17.33 -0.34
CA ASP A 301 -8.36 17.95 -1.49
C ASP A 301 -7.83 17.48 -2.86
N VAL A 302 -7.29 16.29 -2.93
CA VAL A 302 -6.86 15.62 -4.14
C VAL A 302 -8.09 14.93 -4.72
N ARG A 303 -8.60 15.56 -5.75
CA ARG A 303 -9.68 15.16 -6.64
C ARG A 303 -9.90 13.64 -6.70
N SER A 304 -10.63 13.10 -5.70
CA SER A 304 -11.16 11.74 -5.64
C SER A 304 -10.18 10.60 -5.41
N PHE A 305 -10.11 10.14 -4.16
CA PHE A 305 -9.61 8.81 -3.82
C PHE A 305 -10.75 7.78 -3.94
N VAL A 306 -10.53 6.76 -4.73
CA VAL A 306 -11.32 5.52 -4.68
C VAL A 306 -10.37 4.44 -4.20
N LEU A 307 -10.55 4.01 -2.96
CA LEU A 307 -9.88 2.84 -2.44
C LEU A 307 -10.73 1.62 -2.81
N VAL A 308 -10.23 0.80 -3.72
CA VAL A 308 -10.83 -0.51 -3.99
C VAL A 308 -10.12 -1.50 -3.09
N ARG A 309 -10.79 -1.85 -1.98
CA ARG A 309 -10.37 -2.93 -1.09
C ARG A 309 -11.15 -4.18 -1.49
N GLU A 310 -10.46 -5.22 -1.83
CA GLU A 310 -11.04 -6.55 -1.90
C GLU A 310 -11.30 -7.02 -0.46
N ILE A 311 -12.55 -7.26 -0.14
CA ILE A 311 -13.05 -7.29 1.23
C ILE A 311 -12.96 -8.69 1.78
N MET A 312 -12.52 -8.75 3.01
CA MET A 312 -12.90 -9.81 3.94
C MET A 312 -14.37 -9.66 4.35
N GLU A 313 -15.06 -10.76 4.40
CA GLU A 313 -16.51 -11.00 4.36
C GLU A 313 -17.46 -10.17 5.24
N ARG A 314 -17.08 -9.18 6.00
CA ARG A 314 -17.99 -8.48 6.93
C ARG A 314 -17.80 -6.98 7.16
N MET A 315 -17.13 -6.23 6.29
CA MET A 315 -17.17 -4.78 6.42
C MET A 315 -18.07 -4.13 5.36
N PRO A 316 -18.93 -3.16 5.73
CA PRO A 316 -19.69 -2.40 4.75
C PRO A 316 -18.72 -1.62 3.87
N CYS A 317 -18.71 -1.92 2.58
CA CYS A 317 -17.95 -1.18 1.58
C CYS A 317 -18.33 0.29 1.60
N ILE A 318 -17.39 1.15 1.95
CA ILE A 318 -17.54 2.58 1.74
C ILE A 318 -16.80 2.94 0.45
N LEU A 319 -17.49 2.82 -0.67
CA LEU A 319 -17.14 3.48 -1.91
C LEU A 319 -17.61 4.93 -1.78
N ARG A 320 -16.70 5.87 -1.56
CA ARG A 320 -17.02 7.29 -1.60
C ARG A 320 -16.18 7.94 -2.71
N ALA A 321 -16.79 8.11 -3.89
CA ALA A 321 -16.28 9.03 -4.88
C ALA A 321 -16.63 10.46 -4.45
N VAL A 322 -15.65 11.29 -4.16
CA VAL A 322 -15.84 12.73 -3.95
C VAL A 322 -15.38 13.45 -5.21
N TRP A 323 -16.32 13.88 -6.02
CA TRP A 323 -16.07 14.75 -7.17
C TRP A 323 -16.32 16.21 -6.76
N LYS A 324 -15.33 17.08 -6.89
CA LYS A 324 -15.49 18.51 -6.66
C LYS A 324 -15.20 19.28 -7.96
N GLN A 325 -16.23 19.39 -8.77
CA GLN A 325 -16.49 20.58 -9.58
C GLN A 325 -17.97 20.92 -9.37
N GLY A 326 -18.25 21.74 -8.36
CA GLY A 326 -19.49 22.52 -8.26
C GLY A 326 -20.82 21.79 -8.02
N ARG A 327 -20.88 20.45 -7.96
CA ARG A 327 -22.09 19.71 -7.59
C ARG A 327 -21.70 18.39 -6.90
N SER A 328 -22.16 18.22 -5.67
CA SER A 328 -22.00 16.96 -4.93
C SER A 328 -22.96 15.91 -5.48
N ILE A 329 -22.43 14.85 -6.05
CA ILE A 329 -23.20 13.61 -6.29
C ILE A 329 -22.92 12.68 -5.11
N ARG A 330 -23.90 12.53 -4.22
CA ARG A 330 -23.89 11.48 -3.20
C ARG A 330 -24.31 10.17 -3.87
N CYS A 331 -23.38 9.30 -4.18
CA CYS A 331 -23.70 7.90 -4.42
C CYS A 331 -23.64 7.15 -3.08
N SER A 332 -24.78 6.95 -2.47
CA SER A 332 -24.94 6.02 -1.36
C SER A 332 -25.41 4.68 -1.94
N TRP A 333 -24.51 3.69 -1.98
CA TRP A 333 -24.92 2.33 -2.27
C TRP A 333 -25.31 1.66 -0.95
N ARG A 334 -26.62 1.47 -0.75
CA ARG A 334 -27.11 0.48 0.20
C ARG A 334 -27.04 -0.87 -0.50
N LEU A 335 -26.31 -1.81 0.06
CA LEU A 335 -26.44 -3.22 -0.31
C LEU A 335 -27.88 -3.66 -0.05
N ALA A 336 -28.69 -3.70 -1.08
CA ALA A 336 -29.93 -4.47 -1.05
C ALA A 336 -29.50 -5.95 -0.96
N ARG A 337 -29.98 -6.65 0.06
CA ARG A 337 -29.92 -8.12 0.09
C ARG A 337 -30.73 -8.62 -1.11
N MET A 338 -30.03 -9.04 -2.14
CA MET A 338 -30.66 -9.85 -3.17
C MET A 338 -30.70 -11.29 -2.64
N SER A 339 -31.87 -11.71 -2.17
CA SER A 339 -32.19 -13.12 -2.03
C SER A 339 -32.30 -13.67 -3.42
N CYS A 340 -31.37 -14.52 -3.82
CA CYS A 340 -31.56 -15.40 -4.96
C CYS A 340 -32.63 -16.45 -4.58
N HIS A 341 -33.76 -16.41 -5.25
CA HIS A 341 -34.65 -17.57 -5.44
C HIS A 341 -34.30 -18.22 -6.76
#